data_fcdb94a9d07a7ba50d8c6accdc54cd94
#
_entry.id   fcdb94a9d07a7ba50d8c6accdc54cd94
#
_cell.length_a   1.000
_cell.length_b   1.000
_cell.length_c   1.000
_cell.angle_alpha   90.00
_cell.angle_beta   90.00
_cell.angle_gamma   90.00
#
_symmetry.space_group_name_H-M   'P 1'
#
loop_
_entity.id
_entity.type
_entity.pdbx_description
1 polymer ?
#
loop_
_entity_poly.entity_id
_entity_poly.type
_entity_poly.pdbx_seq_one_letter_code
_entity_poly.pdbx_strand_id
1 'polypeptide(L)'
;MSAALDGPSIPAAAGRTSQLVVFLHGYGADGADLIDLGRQWRAVMPEAAFVSPHAPERSTASPMGRKWFALSNRPPEDPAGADERWNGAVKARGAIDAFLDAELKRLGLDESRLALVGFSQGAMMALHVGLRRPRAPAAILGFSGLLIGPERLGEATARDSRGRPPPILLAHGDQDPLIPFEAMFMAAEALAGASIPTQWHLSLGVGHGIDAGGLRHGGLFLAKGFADRRR
;
A
#
# COMPACT_ATOMS: atom_id res chain seq x y z
N MET A 1 -6.67 9.69 22.46
CA MET A 1 -6.85 9.98 21.02
C MET A 1 -5.48 9.84 20.36
N SER A 2 -5.31 9.00 19.34
CA SER A 2 -4.07 8.93 18.58
C SER A 2 -3.84 10.28 17.90
N ALA A 3 -2.60 10.79 17.90
CA ALA A 3 -2.25 11.98 17.13
C ALA A 3 -2.56 11.73 15.64
N ALA A 4 -3.05 12.76 14.94
CA ALA A 4 -3.25 12.66 13.49
C ALA A 4 -1.90 12.36 12.82
N LEU A 5 -1.91 11.46 11.82
CA LEU A 5 -0.71 11.20 11.04
C LEU A 5 -0.37 12.44 10.20
N ASP A 6 0.92 12.73 10.08
CA ASP A 6 1.48 13.79 9.24
C ASP A 6 2.59 13.22 8.36
N GLY A 7 3.04 13.99 7.36
CA GLY A 7 4.14 13.58 6.51
C GLY A 7 4.29 14.45 5.26
N PRO A 8 5.34 14.21 4.44
CA PRO A 8 5.59 14.95 3.24
C PRO A 8 4.49 14.75 2.20
N SER A 9 4.29 15.78 1.37
CA SER A 9 3.32 15.76 0.29
C SER A 9 3.87 16.46 -0.97
N ILE A 10 3.36 16.06 -2.14
CA ILE A 10 3.63 16.66 -3.43
C ILE A 10 2.28 17.01 -4.06
N PRO A 11 2.03 18.29 -4.38
CA PRO A 11 0.78 18.69 -5.02
C PRO A 11 0.70 18.20 -6.47
N ALA A 12 -0.51 18.12 -7.02
CA ALA A 12 -0.75 17.81 -8.41
C ALA A 12 -0.02 18.75 -9.36
N ALA A 13 0.62 18.21 -10.39
CA ALA A 13 1.36 18.99 -11.39
C ALA A 13 0.43 19.85 -12.25
N ALA A 14 -0.80 19.39 -12.49
CA ALA A 14 -1.81 20.09 -13.30
C ALA A 14 -2.50 21.25 -12.55
N GLY A 15 -2.09 21.60 -11.35
CA GLY A 15 -2.70 22.64 -10.51
C GLY A 15 -4.04 22.28 -9.89
N ARG A 16 -4.78 21.32 -10.46
CA ARG A 16 -6.02 20.77 -9.92
C ARG A 16 -5.77 19.33 -9.46
N THR A 17 -6.12 19.03 -8.20
CA THR A 17 -6.08 17.67 -7.70
C THR A 17 -7.40 16.95 -7.95
N SER A 18 -7.35 15.81 -8.65
CA SER A 18 -8.50 14.93 -8.87
C SER A 18 -8.19 13.47 -8.51
N GLN A 19 -6.99 13.20 -8.02
CA GLN A 19 -6.50 11.89 -7.63
C GLN A 19 -5.59 12.04 -6.40
N LEU A 20 -5.62 11.03 -5.52
CA LEU A 20 -4.77 10.96 -4.33
C LEU A 20 -4.03 9.63 -4.32
N VAL A 21 -2.71 9.69 -4.23
CA VAL A 21 -1.85 8.51 -4.01
C VAL A 21 -1.23 8.63 -2.63
N VAL A 22 -1.46 7.63 -1.78
CA VAL A 22 -0.90 7.58 -0.43
C VAL A 22 0.14 6.48 -0.35
N PHE A 23 1.36 6.85 0.09
CA PHE A 23 2.47 5.93 0.30
C PHE A 23 2.55 5.50 1.75
N LEU A 24 2.72 4.20 1.99
CA LEU A 24 2.96 3.62 3.30
C LEU A 24 4.36 3.00 3.31
N HIS A 25 5.26 3.59 4.11
CA HIS A 25 6.67 3.21 4.15
C HIS A 25 6.94 1.89 4.88
N GLY A 26 8.13 1.34 4.70
CA GLY A 26 8.59 0.12 5.37
C GLY A 26 8.93 0.31 6.85
N TYR A 27 9.13 -0.82 7.55
CA TYR A 27 9.58 -0.83 8.94
C TYR A 27 10.95 -0.17 9.07
N GLY A 28 11.09 0.78 9.99
CA GLY A 28 12.37 1.46 10.24
C GLY A 28 12.66 2.66 9.33
N ALA A 29 11.79 2.91 8.33
CA ALA A 29 11.78 4.11 7.50
C ALA A 29 10.81 5.16 8.03
N ASP A 30 10.52 6.18 7.25
CA ASP A 30 9.51 7.20 7.52
C ASP A 30 8.84 7.70 6.22
N GLY A 31 7.95 8.69 6.31
CA GLY A 31 7.23 9.20 5.13
C GLY A 31 8.14 9.81 4.06
N ALA A 32 9.37 10.24 4.38
CA ALA A 32 10.29 10.81 3.38
C ALA A 32 10.87 9.73 2.44
N ASP A 33 10.86 8.46 2.85
CA ASP A 33 11.45 7.36 2.10
C ASP A 33 10.78 7.12 0.73
N LEU A 34 9.45 7.20 0.67
CA LEU A 34 8.70 6.88 -0.56
C LEU A 34 8.17 8.09 -1.33
N ILE A 35 8.20 9.28 -0.75
CA ILE A 35 7.55 10.45 -1.37
C ILE A 35 8.14 10.79 -2.76
N ASP A 36 9.42 10.49 -2.99
CA ASP A 36 10.07 10.75 -4.26
C ASP A 36 9.60 9.87 -5.41
N LEU A 37 8.93 8.74 -5.14
CA LEU A 37 8.20 7.98 -6.16
C LEU A 37 7.11 8.85 -6.81
N GLY A 38 6.44 9.69 -6.02
CA GLY A 38 5.46 10.65 -6.50
C GLY A 38 6.06 11.66 -7.51
N ARG A 39 7.32 12.10 -7.32
CA ARG A 39 8.01 12.96 -8.28
C ARG A 39 8.19 12.29 -9.63
N GLN A 40 8.53 11.00 -9.63
CA GLN A 40 8.73 10.21 -10.85
C GLN A 40 7.40 9.92 -11.57
N TRP A 41 6.30 9.79 -10.82
CA TRP A 41 4.98 9.50 -11.38
C TRP A 41 4.16 10.73 -11.80
N ARG A 42 4.63 11.95 -11.49
CA ARG A 42 3.91 13.19 -11.87
C ARG A 42 3.63 13.32 -13.37
N ALA A 43 4.51 12.78 -14.23
CA ALA A 43 4.33 12.84 -15.68
C ALA A 43 3.16 11.96 -16.15
N VAL A 44 2.94 10.79 -15.53
CA VAL A 44 1.88 9.85 -15.91
C VAL A 44 0.58 10.07 -15.12
N MET A 45 0.64 10.79 -14.00
CA MET A 45 -0.51 11.16 -13.17
C MET A 45 -0.46 12.65 -12.78
N PRO A 46 -0.59 13.57 -13.74
CA PRO A 46 -0.43 15.01 -13.49
C PRO A 46 -1.49 15.63 -12.57
N GLU A 47 -2.65 14.99 -12.44
CA GLU A 47 -3.75 15.41 -11.54
C GLU A 47 -3.65 14.76 -10.15
N ALA A 48 -2.64 13.92 -9.89
CA ALA A 48 -2.48 13.28 -8.59
C ALA A 48 -1.72 14.14 -7.59
N ALA A 49 -2.27 14.28 -6.40
CA ALA A 49 -1.50 14.62 -5.21
C ALA A 49 -0.91 13.35 -4.61
N PHE A 50 0.31 13.45 -4.09
CA PHE A 50 1.01 12.35 -3.44
C PHE A 50 1.28 12.72 -2.00
N VAL A 51 0.99 11.80 -1.06
CA VAL A 51 1.18 12.01 0.37
C VAL A 51 1.81 10.76 0.97
N SER A 52 2.75 10.94 1.89
CA SER A 52 3.46 9.82 2.53
C SER A 52 3.51 10.04 4.04
N PRO A 53 2.48 9.58 4.78
CA PRO A 53 2.44 9.81 6.22
C PRO A 53 3.52 9.02 6.97
N HIS A 54 4.03 9.63 8.05
CA HIS A 54 4.85 8.93 9.03
C HIS A 54 4.00 7.95 9.84
N ALA A 55 4.46 6.71 9.98
CA ALA A 55 3.82 5.76 10.87
C ALA A 55 3.86 6.25 12.34
N PRO A 56 2.86 5.91 13.16
CA PRO A 56 2.69 6.52 14.49
C PRO A 56 3.75 6.09 15.51
N GLU A 57 4.26 4.87 15.41
CA GLU A 57 5.17 4.32 16.40
C GLU A 57 6.64 4.47 15.98
N ARG A 58 7.54 4.73 16.94
CA ARG A 58 8.97 4.70 16.68
C ARG A 58 9.46 3.26 16.49
N SER A 59 10.33 3.06 15.51
CA SER A 59 10.99 1.78 15.28
C SER A 59 12.16 1.59 16.26
N THR A 60 12.46 0.33 16.55
CA THR A 60 13.69 -0.05 17.26
C THR A 60 14.86 -0.29 16.30
N ALA A 61 14.59 -0.41 15.00
CA ALA A 61 15.62 -0.68 13.99
C ALA A 61 16.42 0.57 13.59
N SER A 62 15.86 1.77 13.79
CA SER A 62 16.52 3.03 13.45
C SER A 62 16.07 4.13 14.43
N PRO A 63 16.99 5.00 14.90
CA PRO A 63 16.65 6.08 15.86
C PRO A 63 15.58 7.05 15.35
N MET A 64 15.55 7.31 14.04
CA MET A 64 14.57 8.18 13.37
C MET A 64 13.43 7.41 12.73
N GLY A 65 13.56 6.09 12.62
CA GLY A 65 12.62 5.24 11.90
C GLY A 65 11.29 5.06 12.65
N ARG A 66 10.28 4.74 11.84
CA ARG A 66 8.91 4.53 12.27
C ARG A 66 8.44 3.12 11.90
N LYS A 67 7.32 2.70 12.47
CA LYS A 67 6.67 1.43 12.17
C LYS A 67 5.16 1.56 12.31
N TRP A 68 4.44 0.80 11.52
CA TRP A 68 2.99 0.69 11.61
C TRP A 68 2.58 -0.18 12.79
N PHE A 69 3.30 -1.27 12.98
CA PHE A 69 3.13 -2.20 14.11
C PHE A 69 4.45 -2.92 14.41
N ALA A 70 4.54 -3.54 15.57
CA ALA A 70 5.71 -4.33 15.94
C ALA A 70 5.81 -5.59 15.06
N LEU A 71 7.01 -5.87 14.55
CA LEU A 71 7.35 -7.15 13.92
C LEU A 71 8.12 -7.98 14.92
N SER A 72 7.76 -9.27 15.05
CA SER A 72 8.56 -10.25 15.78
C SER A 72 9.67 -10.80 14.87
N ASN A 73 10.68 -11.39 15.51
CA ASN A 73 11.77 -12.11 14.81
C ASN A 73 11.35 -13.53 14.37
N ARG A 74 10.04 -13.81 14.36
CA ARG A 74 9.52 -15.11 13.93
C ARG A 74 9.53 -15.22 12.42
N PRO A 75 9.84 -16.42 11.86
CA PRO A 75 9.74 -16.66 10.44
C PRO A 75 8.35 -16.29 9.88
N PRO A 76 8.26 -15.88 8.61
CA PRO A 76 6.99 -15.53 7.98
C PRO A 76 5.92 -16.64 8.05
N GLU A 77 6.35 -17.89 7.99
CA GLU A 77 5.51 -19.11 8.06
C GLU A 77 5.08 -19.52 9.46
N ASP A 78 5.66 -18.94 10.52
CA ASP A 78 5.27 -19.25 11.90
C ASP A 78 3.84 -18.75 12.17
N PRO A 79 2.89 -19.64 12.55
CA PRO A 79 1.50 -19.24 12.83
C PRO A 79 1.36 -18.17 13.91
N ALA A 80 2.16 -18.24 14.97
CA ALA A 80 2.14 -17.22 16.03
C ALA A 80 2.63 -15.87 15.51
N GLY A 81 3.62 -15.85 14.60
CA GLY A 81 4.05 -14.65 13.89
C GLY A 81 2.97 -14.11 12.94
N ALA A 82 2.17 -14.97 12.32
CA ALA A 82 1.03 -14.57 11.50
C ALA A 82 -0.05 -13.86 12.34
N ASP A 83 -0.40 -14.39 13.50
CA ASP A 83 -1.35 -13.78 14.43
C ASP A 83 -0.84 -12.43 14.97
N GLU A 84 0.44 -12.33 15.31
CA GLU A 84 1.06 -11.07 15.72
C GLU A 84 0.97 -10.01 14.62
N ARG A 85 1.27 -10.36 13.37
CA ARG A 85 1.15 -9.45 12.23
C ARG A 85 -0.30 -9.02 12.00
N TRP A 86 -1.24 -9.96 12.08
CA TRP A 86 -2.67 -9.66 11.95
C TRP A 86 -3.13 -8.67 13.02
N ASN A 87 -2.89 -8.97 14.30
CA ASN A 87 -3.29 -8.11 15.41
C ASN A 87 -2.64 -6.72 15.35
N GLY A 88 -1.37 -6.67 14.93
CA GLY A 88 -0.65 -5.42 14.69
C GLY A 88 -1.30 -4.59 13.59
N ALA A 89 -1.61 -5.21 12.45
CA ALA A 89 -2.26 -4.53 11.32
C ALA A 89 -3.67 -4.03 11.67
N VAL A 90 -4.46 -4.83 12.39
CA VAL A 90 -5.80 -4.42 12.88
C VAL A 90 -5.69 -3.18 13.78
N LYS A 91 -4.72 -3.17 14.71
CA LYS A 91 -4.49 -2.02 15.60
C LYS A 91 -4.06 -0.76 14.83
N ALA A 92 -3.14 -0.92 13.86
CA ALA A 92 -2.60 0.20 13.07
C ALA A 92 -3.62 0.78 12.08
N ARG A 93 -4.55 -0.04 11.58
CA ARG A 93 -5.54 0.33 10.57
C ARG A 93 -6.29 1.61 10.93
N GLY A 94 -6.77 1.74 12.17
CA GLY A 94 -7.60 2.88 12.57
C GLY A 94 -6.94 4.25 12.35
N ALA A 95 -5.63 4.36 12.58
CA ALA A 95 -4.87 5.60 12.33
C ALA A 95 -4.75 5.89 10.82
N ILE A 96 -4.53 4.86 10.00
CA ILE A 96 -4.45 5.01 8.55
C ILE A 96 -5.82 5.37 7.98
N ASP A 97 -6.90 4.69 8.39
CA ASP A 97 -8.26 4.99 7.95
C ASP A 97 -8.62 6.46 8.25
N ALA A 98 -8.36 6.93 9.48
CA ALA A 98 -8.62 8.31 9.87
C ALA A 98 -7.83 9.33 9.02
N PHE A 99 -6.56 9.02 8.71
CA PHE A 99 -5.73 9.84 7.84
C PHE A 99 -6.29 9.89 6.41
N LEU A 100 -6.65 8.75 5.85
CA LEU A 100 -7.21 8.67 4.49
C LEU A 100 -8.53 9.46 4.39
N ASP A 101 -9.41 9.32 5.37
CA ASP A 101 -10.68 10.06 5.43
C ASP A 101 -10.46 11.57 5.50
N ALA A 102 -9.49 12.01 6.31
CA ALA A 102 -9.14 13.43 6.43
C ALA A 102 -8.60 13.99 5.11
N GLU A 103 -7.69 13.26 4.43
CA GLU A 103 -7.11 13.69 3.15
C GLU A 103 -8.14 13.70 2.03
N LEU A 104 -8.99 12.65 1.91
CA LEU A 104 -10.08 12.63 0.94
C LEU A 104 -11.04 13.80 1.16
N LYS A 105 -11.44 14.06 2.40
CA LYS A 105 -12.29 15.22 2.76
C LYS A 105 -11.61 16.54 2.42
N ARG A 106 -10.34 16.72 2.76
CA ARG A 106 -9.57 17.94 2.49
C ARG A 106 -9.50 18.27 0.99
N LEU A 107 -9.41 17.23 0.15
CA LEU A 107 -9.31 17.37 -1.30
C LEU A 107 -10.67 17.33 -2.03
N GLY A 108 -11.78 17.05 -1.32
CA GLY A 108 -13.10 16.87 -1.91
C GLY A 108 -13.19 15.64 -2.82
N LEU A 109 -12.46 14.56 -2.47
CA LEU A 109 -12.39 13.32 -3.22
C LEU A 109 -13.10 12.18 -2.50
N ASP A 110 -13.45 11.13 -3.20
CA ASP A 110 -13.93 9.86 -2.67
C ASP A 110 -12.92 8.71 -2.91
N GLU A 111 -13.23 7.51 -2.41
CA GLU A 111 -12.34 6.35 -2.52
C GLU A 111 -12.02 5.95 -3.96
N SER A 112 -12.89 6.24 -4.93
CA SER A 112 -12.61 5.97 -6.35
C SER A 112 -11.44 6.79 -6.90
N ARG A 113 -11.03 7.82 -6.16
CA ARG A 113 -9.92 8.72 -6.45
C ARG A 113 -8.70 8.48 -5.56
N LEU A 114 -8.72 7.44 -4.72
CA LEU A 114 -7.64 7.02 -3.84
C LEU A 114 -6.88 5.85 -4.45
N ALA A 115 -5.56 5.90 -4.42
CA ALA A 115 -4.70 4.74 -4.60
C ALA A 115 -3.78 4.58 -3.39
N LEU A 116 -3.57 3.33 -2.96
CA LEU A 116 -2.65 3.00 -1.88
C LEU A 116 -1.41 2.32 -2.45
N VAL A 117 -0.25 2.77 -2.02
CA VAL A 117 1.05 2.21 -2.39
C VAL A 117 1.81 1.90 -1.12
N GLY A 118 2.39 0.72 -1.02
CA GLY A 118 3.19 0.37 0.15
C GLY A 118 4.48 -0.35 -0.23
N PHE A 119 5.48 -0.21 0.63
CA PHE A 119 6.73 -0.95 0.57
C PHE A 119 6.91 -1.76 1.84
N SER A 120 7.27 -3.04 1.72
CA SER A 120 7.55 -3.94 2.85
C SER A 120 6.38 -3.97 3.86
N GLN A 121 6.56 -3.55 5.10
CA GLN A 121 5.48 -3.42 6.08
C GLN A 121 4.36 -2.50 5.60
N GLY A 122 4.69 -1.43 4.87
CA GLY A 122 3.71 -0.55 4.25
C GLY A 122 2.87 -1.24 3.17
N ALA A 123 3.44 -2.20 2.42
CA ALA A 123 2.69 -3.03 1.47
C ALA A 123 1.68 -3.92 2.19
N MET A 124 2.08 -4.51 3.33
CA MET A 124 1.18 -5.26 4.20
C MET A 124 -0.02 -4.39 4.63
N MET A 125 0.25 -3.15 5.05
CA MET A 125 -0.79 -2.20 5.45
C MET A 125 -1.64 -1.72 4.29
N ALA A 126 -1.06 -1.44 3.12
CA ALA A 126 -1.81 -1.00 1.94
C ALA A 126 -2.84 -2.05 1.49
N LEU A 127 -2.44 -3.33 1.49
CA LEU A 127 -3.34 -4.45 1.22
C LEU A 127 -4.39 -4.62 2.32
N HIS A 128 -3.96 -4.64 3.60
CA HIS A 128 -4.87 -4.83 4.73
C HIS A 128 -5.95 -3.76 4.83
N VAL A 129 -5.55 -2.50 4.71
CA VAL A 129 -6.45 -1.34 4.76
C VAL A 129 -7.28 -1.25 3.48
N GLY A 130 -6.64 -1.25 2.32
CA GLY A 130 -7.30 -0.99 1.04
C GLY A 130 -8.40 -2.01 0.70
N LEU A 131 -8.21 -3.28 1.08
CA LEU A 131 -9.21 -4.34 0.92
C LEU A 131 -10.40 -4.21 1.88
N ARG A 132 -10.28 -3.41 2.94
CA ARG A 132 -11.27 -3.23 4.02
C ARG A 132 -11.82 -1.81 4.12
N ARG A 133 -11.51 -0.93 3.15
CA ARG A 133 -12.14 0.40 3.06
C ARG A 133 -13.65 0.27 2.84
N PRO A 134 -14.46 1.26 3.22
CA PRO A 134 -15.90 1.28 2.97
C PRO A 134 -16.26 1.16 1.49
N ARG A 135 -15.41 1.72 0.61
CA ARG A 135 -15.48 1.56 -0.84
C ARG A 135 -14.11 1.20 -1.41
N ALA A 136 -14.11 0.55 -2.57
CA ALA A 136 -12.87 0.14 -3.20
C ALA A 136 -12.06 1.36 -3.69
N PRO A 137 -10.78 1.49 -3.29
CA PRO A 137 -9.87 2.44 -3.89
C PRO A 137 -9.67 2.17 -5.39
N ALA A 138 -9.14 3.15 -6.11
CA ALA A 138 -8.85 3.03 -7.54
C ALA A 138 -7.88 1.89 -7.82
N ALA A 139 -6.86 1.72 -6.98
CA ALA A 139 -5.87 0.67 -7.08
C ALA A 139 -5.11 0.48 -5.76
N ILE A 140 -4.50 -0.69 -5.58
CA ILE A 140 -3.55 -0.98 -4.49
C ILE A 140 -2.27 -1.53 -5.12
N LEU A 141 -1.12 -1.00 -4.70
CA LEU A 141 0.20 -1.44 -5.15
C LEU A 141 1.05 -1.81 -3.93
N GLY A 142 1.52 -3.04 -3.90
CA GLY A 142 2.43 -3.54 -2.86
C GLY A 142 3.78 -3.91 -3.44
N PHE A 143 4.86 -3.31 -2.90
CA PHE A 143 6.25 -3.66 -3.20
C PHE A 143 6.83 -4.47 -2.06
N SER A 144 7.45 -5.62 -2.35
CA SER A 144 8.25 -6.42 -1.41
C SER A 144 7.57 -6.67 -0.06
N GLY A 145 6.29 -7.08 -0.08
CA GLY A 145 5.48 -7.26 1.12
C GLY A 145 4.80 -8.63 1.21
N LEU A 146 4.09 -8.84 2.31
CA LEU A 146 3.28 -10.02 2.58
C LEU A 146 1.78 -9.67 2.53
N LEU A 147 0.95 -10.61 2.13
CA LEU A 147 -0.48 -10.56 2.39
C LEU A 147 -0.74 -11.08 3.80
N ILE A 148 -1.18 -10.19 4.70
CA ILE A 148 -1.53 -10.56 6.08
C ILE A 148 -2.92 -11.19 6.12
N GLY A 149 -3.06 -12.37 6.74
CA GLY A 149 -4.32 -13.07 6.93
C GLY A 149 -5.00 -13.47 5.62
N PRO A 150 -4.32 -14.23 4.74
CA PRO A 150 -4.92 -14.73 3.51
C PRO A 150 -6.19 -15.55 3.77
N GLU A 151 -6.28 -16.26 4.89
CA GLU A 151 -7.46 -17.03 5.32
C GLU A 151 -8.65 -16.13 5.73
N ARG A 152 -8.41 -14.83 5.92
CA ARG A 152 -9.41 -13.82 6.31
C ARG A 152 -9.82 -12.91 5.16
N LEU A 153 -9.58 -13.30 3.92
CA LEU A 153 -10.00 -12.53 2.74
C LEU A 153 -11.52 -12.40 2.58
N GLY A 154 -12.30 -13.25 3.26
CA GLY A 154 -13.74 -13.05 3.40
C GLY A 154 -14.14 -11.72 4.05
N GLU A 155 -13.23 -11.11 4.86
CA GLU A 155 -13.40 -9.79 5.43
C GLU A 155 -13.02 -8.64 4.48
N ALA A 156 -12.49 -8.94 3.28
CA ALA A 156 -12.13 -7.97 2.26
C ALA A 156 -13.39 -7.47 1.54
N THR A 157 -14.09 -6.53 2.15
CA THR A 157 -15.42 -6.09 1.74
C THR A 157 -15.43 -4.87 0.82
N ALA A 158 -14.27 -4.24 0.57
CA ALA A 158 -14.19 -3.04 -0.26
C ALA A 158 -14.68 -3.32 -1.70
N ARG A 159 -15.75 -2.64 -2.11
CA ARG A 159 -16.33 -2.75 -3.46
C ARG A 159 -16.61 -1.36 -4.01
N ASP A 160 -16.51 -1.20 -5.32
CA ASP A 160 -16.98 0.02 -6.00
C ASP A 160 -18.50 0.02 -6.18
N SER A 161 -19.04 1.06 -6.82
CA SER A 161 -20.47 1.16 -7.11
C SER A 161 -21.04 0.06 -8.02
N ARG A 162 -20.15 -0.72 -8.66
CA ARG A 162 -20.49 -1.87 -9.52
C ARG A 162 -20.23 -3.21 -8.85
N GLY A 163 -19.93 -3.21 -7.54
CA GLY A 163 -19.61 -4.43 -6.77
C GLY A 163 -18.21 -5.00 -7.04
N ARG A 164 -17.31 -4.28 -7.73
CA ARG A 164 -15.97 -4.76 -8.08
C ARG A 164 -14.97 -4.46 -6.95
N PRO A 165 -14.12 -5.42 -6.57
CA PRO A 165 -13.02 -5.16 -5.65
C PRO A 165 -11.96 -4.23 -6.27
N PRO A 166 -11.03 -3.67 -5.46
CA PRO A 166 -9.93 -2.89 -5.98
C PRO A 166 -8.97 -3.78 -6.78
N PRO A 167 -8.46 -3.33 -7.93
CA PRO A 167 -7.36 -4.02 -8.61
C PRO A 167 -6.08 -3.90 -7.79
N ILE A 168 -5.27 -4.96 -7.81
CA ILE A 168 -4.01 -5.04 -7.06
C ILE A 168 -2.85 -5.31 -8.02
N LEU A 169 -1.71 -4.63 -7.79
CA LEU A 169 -0.40 -4.99 -8.33
C LEU A 169 0.53 -5.34 -7.17
N LEU A 170 1.16 -6.51 -7.26
CA LEU A 170 2.24 -6.94 -6.37
C LEU A 170 3.55 -6.90 -7.15
N ALA A 171 4.58 -6.29 -6.59
CA ALA A 171 5.91 -6.26 -7.19
C ALA A 171 6.97 -6.71 -6.17
N HIS A 172 7.92 -7.55 -6.63
CA HIS A 172 8.91 -8.16 -5.74
C HIS A 172 10.24 -8.39 -6.45
N GLY A 173 11.34 -8.28 -5.73
CA GLY A 173 12.67 -8.66 -6.22
C GLY A 173 12.93 -10.15 -5.98
N ASP A 174 13.48 -10.87 -6.97
CA ASP A 174 13.74 -12.30 -6.89
C ASP A 174 14.90 -12.68 -5.94
N GLN A 175 15.67 -11.69 -5.51
CA GLN A 175 16.79 -11.86 -4.57
C GLN A 175 16.54 -11.16 -3.23
N ASP A 176 15.27 -11.00 -2.84
CA ASP A 176 14.90 -10.38 -1.58
C ASP A 176 15.31 -11.27 -0.39
N PRO A 177 16.26 -10.81 0.47
CA PRO A 177 16.77 -11.60 1.59
C PRO A 177 15.87 -11.51 2.84
N LEU A 178 14.87 -10.62 2.86
CA LEU A 178 14.02 -10.37 4.02
C LEU A 178 12.65 -11.03 3.88
N ILE A 179 12.05 -10.95 2.70
CA ILE A 179 10.76 -11.55 2.37
C ILE A 179 10.95 -12.38 1.10
N PRO A 180 10.87 -13.70 1.16
CA PRO A 180 10.99 -14.54 -0.02
C PRO A 180 9.98 -14.14 -1.10
N PHE A 181 10.41 -14.07 -2.36
CA PHE A 181 9.55 -13.61 -3.47
C PHE A 181 8.35 -14.55 -3.71
N GLU A 182 8.43 -15.79 -3.27
CA GLU A 182 7.33 -16.77 -3.30
C GLU A 182 6.10 -16.25 -2.54
N ALA A 183 6.30 -15.41 -1.53
CA ALA A 183 5.21 -14.76 -0.81
C ALA A 183 4.32 -13.90 -1.71
N MET A 184 4.87 -13.31 -2.79
CA MET A 184 4.11 -12.59 -3.81
C MET A 184 3.18 -13.53 -4.57
N PHE A 185 3.66 -14.70 -4.98
CA PHE A 185 2.84 -15.70 -5.70
C PHE A 185 1.77 -16.31 -4.80
N MET A 186 2.10 -16.63 -3.55
CA MET A 186 1.12 -17.08 -2.56
C MET A 186 0.02 -16.03 -2.32
N ALA A 187 0.41 -14.76 -2.22
CA ALA A 187 -0.55 -13.66 -2.10
C ALA A 187 -1.44 -13.53 -3.35
N ALA A 188 -0.87 -13.62 -4.56
CA ALA A 188 -1.61 -13.56 -5.81
C ALA A 188 -2.61 -14.71 -5.94
N GLU A 189 -2.22 -15.94 -5.57
CA GLU A 189 -3.09 -17.12 -5.54
C GLU A 189 -4.26 -16.94 -4.58
N ALA A 190 -3.98 -16.53 -3.33
CA ALA A 190 -5.02 -16.28 -2.32
C ALA A 190 -6.02 -15.20 -2.76
N LEU A 191 -5.52 -14.10 -3.34
CA LEU A 191 -6.34 -13.01 -3.87
C LEU A 191 -7.20 -13.47 -5.05
N ALA A 192 -6.64 -14.27 -5.97
CA ALA A 192 -7.37 -14.87 -7.08
C ALA A 192 -8.49 -15.80 -6.59
N GLY A 193 -8.22 -16.63 -5.57
CA GLY A 193 -9.22 -17.48 -4.90
C GLY A 193 -10.37 -16.68 -4.29
N ALA A 194 -10.11 -15.46 -3.86
CA ALA A 194 -11.11 -14.50 -3.37
C ALA A 194 -11.74 -13.63 -4.50
N SER A 195 -11.48 -13.93 -5.76
CA SER A 195 -11.95 -13.17 -6.93
C SER A 195 -11.53 -11.69 -6.91
N ILE A 196 -10.34 -11.40 -6.39
CA ILE A 196 -9.75 -10.04 -6.38
C ILE A 196 -8.75 -9.93 -7.53
N PRO A 197 -8.97 -9.03 -8.52
CA PRO A 197 -8.09 -8.89 -9.69
C PRO A 197 -6.68 -8.51 -9.27
N THR A 198 -5.71 -9.37 -9.56
CA THR A 198 -4.33 -9.19 -9.14
C THR A 198 -3.38 -9.38 -10.33
N GLN A 199 -2.47 -8.42 -10.50
CA GLN A 199 -1.31 -8.52 -11.36
C GLN A 199 -0.07 -8.67 -10.48
N TRP A 200 1.01 -9.17 -11.05
CA TRP A 200 2.30 -9.24 -10.36
C TRP A 200 3.46 -8.88 -11.29
N HIS A 201 4.57 -8.42 -10.71
CA HIS A 201 5.81 -8.08 -11.38
C HIS A 201 6.98 -8.61 -10.58
N LEU A 202 7.79 -9.48 -11.19
CA LEU A 202 9.01 -10.00 -10.59
C LEU A 202 10.20 -9.27 -11.19
N SER A 203 10.97 -8.57 -10.35
CA SER A 203 12.18 -7.83 -10.72
C SER A 203 13.39 -8.74 -10.55
N LEU A 204 14.03 -9.14 -11.67
CA LEU A 204 15.18 -10.05 -11.66
C LEU A 204 16.47 -9.35 -11.19
N GLY A 205 17.23 -10.01 -10.31
CA GLY A 205 18.47 -9.51 -9.73
C GLY A 205 18.26 -8.41 -8.68
N VAL A 206 17.03 -8.23 -8.20
CA VAL A 206 16.68 -7.18 -7.23
C VAL A 206 16.47 -7.79 -5.85
N GLY A 207 17.07 -7.18 -4.83
CA GLY A 207 16.87 -7.53 -3.43
C GLY A 207 15.60 -6.91 -2.85
N HIS A 208 15.63 -6.53 -1.55
CA HIS A 208 14.52 -5.85 -0.87
C HIS A 208 14.44 -4.38 -1.28
N GLY A 209 13.83 -4.09 -2.43
CA GLY A 209 13.82 -2.76 -3.03
C GLY A 209 12.86 -2.62 -4.21
N ILE A 210 12.89 -1.44 -4.83
CA ILE A 210 12.06 -1.08 -5.98
C ILE A 210 13.00 -0.73 -7.14
N ASP A 211 12.94 -1.49 -8.23
CA ASP A 211 13.67 -1.23 -9.45
C ASP A 211 12.92 -0.31 -10.43
N ALA A 212 13.59 0.12 -11.48
CA ALA A 212 13.00 0.98 -12.50
C ALA A 212 11.83 0.30 -13.25
N GLY A 213 11.89 -1.04 -13.42
CA GLY A 213 10.83 -1.83 -14.05
C GLY A 213 9.57 -1.84 -13.22
N GLY A 214 9.68 -2.22 -11.94
CA GLY A 214 8.58 -2.23 -10.98
C GLY A 214 8.00 -0.83 -10.77
N LEU A 215 8.86 0.20 -10.69
CA LEU A 215 8.42 1.59 -10.57
C LEU A 215 7.58 2.04 -11.77
N ARG A 216 8.06 1.78 -13.00
CA ARG A 216 7.34 2.12 -14.22
C ARG A 216 6.01 1.37 -14.31
N HIS A 217 6.01 0.07 -14.06
CA HIS A 217 4.79 -0.75 -14.08
C HIS A 217 3.79 -0.23 -13.05
N GLY A 218 4.24 0.06 -11.83
CA GLY A 218 3.42 0.62 -10.76
C GLY A 218 2.72 1.92 -11.17
N GLY A 219 3.47 2.89 -11.73
CA GLY A 219 2.89 4.16 -12.18
C GLY A 219 1.82 4.00 -13.26
N LEU A 220 2.07 3.14 -14.26
CA LEU A 220 1.10 2.85 -15.33
C LEU A 220 -0.14 2.12 -14.80
N PHE A 221 0.05 1.18 -13.87
CA PHE A 221 -1.04 0.46 -13.22
C PHE A 221 -1.95 1.40 -12.42
N LEU A 222 -1.39 2.31 -11.63
CA LEU A 222 -2.15 3.29 -10.87
C LEU A 222 -2.92 4.25 -11.80
N ALA A 223 -2.26 4.77 -12.85
CA ALA A 223 -2.89 5.66 -13.83
C ALA A 223 -4.09 4.97 -14.51
N LYS A 224 -3.95 3.68 -14.87
CA LYS A 224 -5.05 2.87 -15.41
C LYS A 224 -6.17 2.69 -14.39
N GLY A 225 -5.86 2.38 -13.13
CA GLY A 225 -6.84 2.24 -12.06
C GLY A 225 -7.72 3.49 -11.91
N PHE A 226 -7.14 4.67 -11.91
CA PHE A 226 -7.87 5.94 -11.90
C PHE A 226 -8.73 6.16 -13.15
N ALA A 227 -8.23 5.80 -14.34
CA ALA A 227 -8.98 5.94 -15.59
C ALA A 227 -10.22 5.01 -15.62
N ASP A 228 -10.08 3.77 -15.16
CA ASP A 228 -11.16 2.76 -15.13
C ASP A 228 -12.29 3.11 -14.13
N ARG A 229 -11.99 3.94 -13.11
CA ARG A 229 -12.97 4.44 -12.14
C ARG A 229 -13.68 5.74 -12.60
N ARG A 230 -13.23 6.37 -13.67
CA ARG A 230 -13.93 7.52 -14.28
C ARG A 230 -15.13 7.12 -15.14
N ARG A 231 -15.20 5.83 -15.52
CA ARG A 231 -16.26 5.24 -16.37
C ARG A 231 -17.30 4.52 -15.52
#